data_d03422c55ce340c26438f02146ca73e5
#
_entry.id   d03422c55ce340c26438f02146ca73e5
#
_cell.length_a   1.000
_cell.length_b   1.000
_cell.length_c   1.000
_cell.angle_alpha   90.00
_cell.angle_beta   90.00
_cell.angle_gamma   90.00
#
_symmetry.space_group_name_H-M   'P 1'
#
loop_
_entity.id
_entity.type
_entity.pdbx_description
1 polymer ?
#
loop_
_entity_poly.entity_id
_entity_poly.type
_entity_poly.pdbx_seq_one_letter_code
_entity_poly.pdbx_strand_id
1 'polypeptide(L)'
;MKYVEFDETRPMDLVLLGRVAIDFNPAYNDQVKEEFKPLKKVHMFEKFVGGSPANIAVGVTRHGLKAGFFAKVSDDQFGEFVVDYFNEQGIDTSRISKCTNGEKLGLTFTEMLSPKESSILMYRNCIADLQLSVDDIDEEY
;
A
#
# COMPACT_ATOMS: atom_id res chain seq x y z
N MET A 1 -6.26 0.17 35.39
CA MET A 1 -6.23 0.71 34.03
C MET A 1 -7.15 -0.22 33.24
N LYS A 2 -8.28 0.28 32.70
CA LYS A 2 -9.13 -0.56 31.84
C LYS A 2 -8.43 -0.64 30.50
N TYR A 3 -8.02 -1.82 30.11
CA TYR A 3 -7.55 -2.12 28.77
C TYR A 3 -8.76 -2.08 27.81
N VAL A 4 -8.52 -1.82 26.55
CA VAL A 4 -9.55 -1.91 25.51
C VAL A 4 -10.04 -3.35 25.47
N GLU A 5 -11.35 -3.54 25.66
CA GLU A 5 -11.99 -4.83 25.42
C GLU A 5 -12.37 -4.89 23.94
N PHE A 6 -11.90 -5.92 23.25
CA PHE A 6 -12.29 -6.15 21.86
C PHE A 6 -13.68 -6.79 21.83
N ASP A 7 -14.49 -6.33 20.90
CA ASP A 7 -15.80 -6.92 20.63
C ASP A 7 -15.61 -8.14 19.72
N GLU A 8 -15.63 -9.34 20.32
CA GLU A 8 -15.45 -10.61 19.60
C GLU A 8 -16.60 -10.92 18.62
N THR A 9 -17.69 -10.13 18.64
CA THR A 9 -18.79 -10.28 17.67
C THR A 9 -18.52 -9.58 16.34
N ARG A 10 -17.51 -8.70 16.28
CA ARG A 10 -17.11 -8.00 15.06
C ARG A 10 -16.40 -8.94 14.08
N PRO A 11 -16.69 -8.80 12.77
CA PRO A 11 -16.06 -9.64 11.74
C PRO A 11 -14.58 -9.34 11.53
N MET A 12 -14.15 -8.10 11.81
CA MET A 12 -12.78 -7.61 11.66
C MET A 12 -12.17 -7.25 13.01
N ASP A 13 -10.89 -7.58 13.19
CA ASP A 13 -10.10 -7.17 14.35
C ASP A 13 -9.57 -5.74 14.18
N LEU A 14 -9.29 -5.34 12.94
CA LEU A 14 -8.81 -4.00 12.61
C LEU A 14 -9.28 -3.58 11.23
N VAL A 15 -9.84 -2.39 11.14
CA VAL A 15 -10.17 -1.73 9.87
C VAL A 15 -9.23 -0.57 9.68
N LEU A 16 -8.60 -0.52 8.51
CA LEU A 16 -7.67 0.53 8.13
C LEU A 16 -8.26 1.38 7.02
N LEU A 17 -7.88 2.65 7.03
CA LEU A 17 -8.33 3.63 6.07
C LEU A 17 -7.17 4.43 5.56
N GLY A 18 -7.08 4.61 4.25
CA GLY A 18 -6.19 5.58 3.66
C GLY A 18 -5.27 5.08 2.57
N ARG A 19 -4.02 5.53 2.63
CA ARG A 19 -3.08 5.44 1.53
C ARG A 19 -2.65 4.01 1.23
N VAL A 20 -2.73 3.69 -0.06
CA VAL A 20 -1.99 2.61 -0.70
C VAL A 20 -1.23 3.14 -1.92
N ALA A 21 -0.04 2.67 -2.16
CA ALA A 21 0.84 3.13 -3.23
C ALA A 21 1.66 1.96 -3.79
N ILE A 22 2.35 2.22 -4.89
CA ILE A 22 3.37 1.29 -5.41
C ILE A 22 4.73 1.87 -5.10
N ASP A 23 5.55 1.09 -4.40
CA ASP A 23 6.94 1.42 -4.12
C ASP A 23 7.84 0.65 -5.09
N PHE A 24 8.67 1.39 -5.83
CA PHE A 24 9.69 0.88 -6.72
C PHE A 24 11.06 1.00 -6.05
N ASN A 25 11.61 -0.12 -5.63
CA ASN A 25 12.95 -0.18 -5.05
C ASN A 25 13.97 -0.65 -6.10
N PRO A 26 15.20 -0.11 -6.09
CA PRO A 26 16.25 -0.62 -6.97
C PRO A 26 16.42 -2.12 -6.80
N ALA A 27 16.39 -2.86 -7.89
CA ALA A 27 16.65 -4.30 -7.85
C ALA A 27 18.12 -4.56 -7.51
N TYR A 28 18.33 -5.57 -6.64
CA TYR A 28 19.64 -6.13 -6.36
C TYR A 28 19.55 -7.66 -6.50
N ASN A 29 20.11 -8.18 -7.57
CA ASN A 29 19.96 -9.59 -7.94
C ASN A 29 21.17 -10.07 -8.79
N ASP A 30 21.07 -11.25 -9.41
CA ASP A 30 22.15 -11.80 -10.22
C ASP A 30 22.52 -10.97 -11.45
N GLN A 31 21.61 -10.15 -11.96
CA GLN A 31 21.84 -9.26 -13.09
C GLN A 31 22.32 -7.87 -12.66
N VAL A 32 21.97 -7.42 -11.44
CA VAL A 32 22.30 -6.10 -10.92
C VAL A 32 23.09 -6.26 -9.63
N LYS A 33 24.40 -6.08 -9.70
CA LYS A 33 25.33 -6.27 -8.58
C LYS A 33 25.69 -4.97 -7.85
N GLU A 34 25.46 -3.80 -8.47
CA GLU A 34 25.67 -2.52 -7.83
C GLU A 34 24.45 -2.15 -6.98
N GLU A 35 24.57 -2.30 -5.67
CA GLU A 35 23.50 -2.07 -4.70
C GLU A 35 23.21 -0.57 -4.51
N PHE A 36 24.24 0.26 -4.39
CA PHE A 36 24.12 1.68 -4.09
C PHE A 36 24.43 2.53 -5.30
N LYS A 37 23.44 3.29 -5.77
CA LYS A 37 23.59 4.18 -6.92
C LYS A 37 22.49 5.24 -6.96
N PRO A 38 22.76 6.41 -7.56
CA PRO A 38 21.76 7.44 -7.73
C PRO A 38 20.62 6.95 -8.66
N LEU A 39 19.38 7.39 -8.36
CA LEU A 39 18.16 6.96 -9.04
C LEU A 39 18.28 7.07 -10.58
N LYS A 40 18.93 8.11 -11.09
CA LYS A 40 19.18 8.30 -12.54
C LYS A 40 20.01 7.20 -13.20
N LYS A 41 20.66 6.34 -12.42
CA LYS A 41 21.43 5.17 -12.90
C LYS A 41 20.75 3.84 -12.65
N VAL A 42 19.58 3.85 -12.01
CA VAL A 42 18.79 2.64 -11.76
C VAL A 42 18.07 2.24 -13.03
N HIS A 43 18.29 1.03 -13.51
CA HIS A 43 17.66 0.49 -14.73
C HIS A 43 16.67 -0.65 -14.45
N MET A 44 16.70 -1.20 -13.24
CA MET A 44 15.78 -2.26 -12.82
C MET A 44 15.20 -1.95 -11.45
N PHE A 45 13.90 -2.14 -11.33
CA PHE A 45 13.16 -1.96 -10.09
C PHE A 45 12.36 -3.21 -9.77
N GLU A 46 12.23 -3.48 -8.49
CA GLU A 46 11.22 -4.37 -7.93
C GLU A 46 10.07 -3.54 -7.39
N LYS A 47 8.83 -3.97 -7.64
CA LYS A 47 7.64 -3.26 -7.19
C LYS A 47 7.05 -3.93 -5.95
N PHE A 48 6.60 -3.12 -5.02
CA PHE A 48 5.95 -3.55 -3.79
C PHE A 48 4.70 -2.73 -3.55
N VAL A 49 3.73 -3.29 -2.84
CA VAL A 49 2.64 -2.48 -2.27
C VAL A 49 3.21 -1.72 -1.08
N GLY A 50 3.04 -0.40 -1.12
CA GLY A 50 3.47 0.53 -0.08
C GLY A 50 2.31 1.33 0.50
N GLY A 51 2.63 2.18 1.46
CA GLY A 51 1.69 2.98 2.22
C GLY A 51 1.60 2.50 3.67
N SER A 52 1.62 3.44 4.61
CA SER A 52 1.63 3.11 6.05
C SER A 52 0.43 2.26 6.47
N PRO A 53 -0.84 2.61 6.13
CA PRO A 53 -1.98 1.76 6.47
C PRO A 53 -1.90 0.37 5.81
N ALA A 54 -1.43 0.29 4.55
CA ALA A 54 -1.26 -0.98 3.85
C ALA A 54 -0.26 -1.91 4.56
N ASN A 55 0.88 -1.36 4.97
CA ASN A 55 1.88 -2.12 5.72
C ASN A 55 1.36 -2.61 7.08
N ILE A 56 0.53 -1.81 7.76
CA ILE A 56 -0.11 -2.20 9.01
C ILE A 56 -1.10 -3.34 8.76
N ALA A 57 -1.94 -3.26 7.71
CA ALA A 57 -2.89 -4.31 7.37
C ALA A 57 -2.19 -5.66 7.13
N VAL A 58 -1.12 -5.66 6.33
CA VAL A 58 -0.30 -6.85 6.09
C VAL A 58 0.33 -7.37 7.39
N GLY A 59 0.83 -6.49 8.24
CA GLY A 59 1.39 -6.86 9.53
C GLY A 59 0.35 -7.55 10.43
N VAL A 60 -0.84 -6.98 10.51
CA VAL A 60 -1.96 -7.50 11.31
C VAL A 60 -2.37 -8.91 10.84
N THR A 61 -2.56 -9.10 9.54
CA THR A 61 -2.96 -10.41 9.00
C THR A 61 -1.88 -11.48 9.18
N ARG A 62 -0.61 -11.11 9.05
CA ARG A 62 0.52 -12.03 9.32
C ARG A 62 0.63 -12.45 10.79
N HIS A 63 0.04 -11.70 11.70
CA HIS A 63 -0.12 -12.07 13.10
C HIS A 63 -1.42 -12.84 13.40
N GLY A 64 -2.17 -13.24 12.37
CA GLY A 64 -3.35 -14.07 12.49
C GLY A 64 -4.64 -13.30 12.81
N LEU A 65 -4.61 -11.96 12.71
CA LEU A 65 -5.78 -11.11 12.91
C LEU A 65 -6.46 -10.81 11.58
N LYS A 66 -7.75 -10.46 11.61
CA LYS A 66 -8.55 -10.11 10.44
C LYS A 66 -8.48 -8.60 10.19
N ALA A 67 -8.00 -8.21 9.03
CA ALA A 67 -7.94 -6.81 8.63
C ALA A 67 -8.85 -6.51 7.45
N GLY A 68 -9.59 -5.39 7.53
CA GLY A 68 -10.31 -4.80 6.43
C GLY A 68 -9.68 -3.48 5.99
N PHE A 69 -9.92 -3.05 4.74
CA PHE A 69 -9.25 -1.88 4.21
C PHE A 69 -10.18 -0.99 3.37
N PHE A 70 -10.34 0.27 3.79
CA PHE A 70 -10.98 1.31 3.00
C PHE A 70 -9.92 2.07 2.19
N ALA A 71 -9.99 2.00 0.88
CA ALA A 71 -9.11 2.74 -0.03
C ALA A 71 -9.76 3.01 -1.38
N LYS A 72 -9.19 3.97 -2.10
CA LYS A 72 -9.38 4.09 -3.54
C LYS A 72 -8.10 3.75 -4.28
N VAL A 73 -8.25 2.94 -5.33
CA VAL A 73 -7.17 2.54 -6.23
C VAL A 73 -7.43 3.03 -7.65
N SER A 74 -6.42 3.06 -8.49
CA SER A 74 -6.58 3.36 -9.91
C SER A 74 -7.34 2.24 -10.63
N ASP A 75 -8.08 2.60 -11.68
CA ASP A 75 -8.69 1.63 -12.59
C ASP A 75 -7.69 1.25 -13.69
N ASP A 76 -6.65 0.53 -13.28
CA ASP A 76 -5.59 0.02 -14.15
C ASP A 76 -4.86 -1.16 -13.48
N GLN A 77 -3.84 -1.68 -14.16
CA GLN A 77 -3.06 -2.84 -13.71
C GLN A 77 -2.36 -2.65 -12.37
N PHE A 78 -2.08 -1.42 -11.95
CA PHE A 78 -1.53 -1.17 -10.62
C PHE A 78 -2.59 -1.23 -9.54
N GLY A 79 -3.81 -0.76 -9.81
CA GLY A 79 -4.94 -0.98 -8.90
C GLY A 79 -5.27 -2.46 -8.75
N GLU A 80 -5.28 -3.22 -9.84
CA GLU A 80 -5.46 -4.66 -9.81
C GLU A 80 -4.36 -5.36 -8.99
N PHE A 81 -3.11 -5.00 -9.21
CA PHE A 81 -1.97 -5.54 -8.44
C PHE A 81 -2.13 -5.33 -6.93
N VAL A 82 -2.61 -4.18 -6.49
CA VAL A 82 -2.85 -3.91 -5.06
C VAL A 82 -3.94 -4.81 -4.50
N VAL A 83 -5.07 -4.92 -5.21
CA VAL A 83 -6.21 -5.75 -4.77
C VAL A 83 -5.80 -7.22 -4.71
N ASP A 84 -5.12 -7.73 -5.72
CA ASP A 84 -4.62 -9.10 -5.77
C ASP A 84 -3.66 -9.38 -4.61
N TYR A 85 -2.69 -8.49 -4.39
CA TYR A 85 -1.74 -8.60 -3.29
C TYR A 85 -2.44 -8.63 -1.93
N PHE A 86 -3.43 -7.77 -1.70
CA PHE A 86 -4.17 -7.75 -0.44
C PHE A 86 -4.97 -9.03 -0.23
N ASN A 87 -5.63 -9.54 -1.28
CA ASN A 87 -6.33 -10.82 -1.23
C ASN A 87 -5.38 -11.99 -0.89
N GLU A 88 -4.18 -12.01 -1.48
CA GLU A 88 -3.13 -12.99 -1.17
C GLU A 88 -2.67 -12.91 0.29
N GLN A 89 -2.66 -11.70 0.89
CA GLN A 89 -2.32 -11.52 2.31
C GLN A 89 -3.51 -11.78 3.25
N GLY A 90 -4.70 -12.09 2.73
CA GLY A 90 -5.91 -12.32 3.53
C GLY A 90 -6.56 -11.07 4.09
N ILE A 91 -6.30 -9.91 3.49
CA ILE A 91 -6.95 -8.65 3.83
C ILE A 91 -8.29 -8.58 3.10
N ASP A 92 -9.35 -8.17 3.80
CA ASP A 92 -10.65 -7.93 3.16
C ASP A 92 -10.58 -6.66 2.28
N THR A 93 -10.80 -6.87 0.98
CA THR A 93 -10.76 -5.82 -0.05
C THR A 93 -12.15 -5.34 -0.47
N SER A 94 -13.21 -5.79 0.18
CA SER A 94 -14.60 -5.47 -0.20
C SER A 94 -14.93 -3.97 -0.13
N ARG A 95 -14.12 -3.20 0.57
CA ARG A 95 -14.23 -1.74 0.71
C ARG A 95 -13.14 -0.97 -0.04
N ILE A 96 -12.46 -1.63 -0.97
CA ILE A 96 -11.56 -0.97 -1.92
C ILE A 96 -12.35 -0.66 -3.19
N SER A 97 -12.44 0.61 -3.55
CA SER A 97 -13.10 1.08 -4.76
C SER A 97 -12.11 1.59 -5.80
N LYS A 98 -12.49 1.53 -7.06
CA LYS A 98 -11.69 2.07 -8.17
C LYS A 98 -12.10 3.51 -8.48
N CYS A 99 -11.11 4.38 -8.73
CA CYS A 99 -11.35 5.70 -9.29
C CYS A 99 -11.60 5.58 -10.80
N THR A 100 -12.58 6.33 -11.30
CA THR A 100 -13.02 6.23 -12.70
C THR A 100 -12.71 7.47 -13.54
N ASN A 101 -12.15 8.53 -12.94
CA ASN A 101 -11.84 9.80 -13.62
C ASN A 101 -10.37 9.89 -14.08
N GLY A 102 -9.65 8.78 -14.09
CA GLY A 102 -8.28 8.69 -14.56
C GLY A 102 -7.21 8.90 -13.48
N GLU A 103 -7.61 9.00 -12.20
CA GLU A 103 -6.68 9.05 -11.07
C GLU A 103 -5.80 7.80 -11.04
N LYS A 104 -4.53 7.99 -10.69
CA LYS A 104 -3.53 6.93 -10.66
C LYS A 104 -3.16 6.57 -9.22
N LEU A 105 -2.58 5.41 -9.02
CA LEU A 105 -1.91 5.13 -7.75
C LEU A 105 -0.71 6.06 -7.56
N GLY A 106 -0.44 6.43 -6.30
CA GLY A 106 0.80 7.08 -5.95
C GLY A 106 1.99 6.17 -6.20
N LEU A 107 3.03 6.68 -6.84
CA LEU A 107 4.26 5.93 -7.08
C LEU A 107 5.39 6.51 -6.25
N THR A 108 6.20 5.63 -5.68
CA THR A 108 7.39 5.97 -4.91
C THR A 108 8.59 5.28 -5.52
N PHE A 109 9.65 6.03 -5.78
CA PHE A 109 10.93 5.49 -6.24
C PHE A 109 11.98 5.73 -5.18
N THR A 110 12.57 4.67 -4.67
CA THR A 110 13.61 4.74 -3.66
C THR A 110 14.97 4.88 -4.32
N GLU A 111 15.77 5.82 -3.83
CA GLU A 111 17.18 5.96 -4.15
C GLU A 111 18.02 5.48 -2.96
N MET A 112 18.96 4.63 -3.19
CA MET A 112 19.89 4.13 -2.16
C MET A 112 21.32 4.50 -2.56
N LEU A 113 21.93 5.46 -1.86
CA LEU A 113 23.27 5.97 -2.13
C LEU A 113 24.34 5.27 -1.27
N SER A 114 23.96 4.82 -0.08
CA SER A 114 24.79 4.07 0.84
C SER A 114 23.91 3.36 1.89
N PRO A 115 24.45 2.51 2.78
CA PRO A 115 23.70 1.92 3.90
C PRO A 115 23.09 2.96 4.87
N LYS A 116 23.51 4.22 4.79
CA LYS A 116 23.08 5.32 5.69
C LYS A 116 22.41 6.48 4.96
N GLU A 117 22.38 6.43 3.64
CA GLU A 117 21.88 7.54 2.82
C GLU A 117 20.92 7.02 1.76
N SER A 118 19.69 7.48 1.86
CA SER A 118 18.62 7.17 0.91
C SER A 118 17.74 8.39 0.70
N SER A 119 17.06 8.44 -0.43
CA SER A 119 16.03 9.44 -0.73
C SER A 119 14.84 8.80 -1.43
N ILE A 120 13.76 9.55 -1.52
CA ILE A 120 12.51 9.06 -2.11
C ILE A 120 11.98 10.11 -3.08
N LEU A 121 11.73 9.69 -4.33
CA LEU A 121 10.98 10.44 -5.32
C LEU A 121 9.53 9.95 -5.33
N MET A 122 8.58 10.84 -5.03
CA MET A 122 7.16 10.50 -5.00
C MET A 122 6.38 11.21 -6.10
N TYR A 123 5.55 10.46 -6.81
CA TYR A 123 4.52 10.98 -7.71
C TYR A 123 3.17 10.89 -7.01
N ARG A 124 2.67 12.05 -6.54
CA ARG A 124 1.44 12.13 -5.74
C ARG A 124 0.44 13.19 -6.24
N ASN A 125 0.49 13.56 -7.49
CA ASN A 125 -0.49 14.49 -8.08
C ASN A 125 -1.67 13.71 -8.64
N CYS A 126 -2.90 14.15 -8.32
CA CYS A 126 -4.14 13.55 -8.82
C CYS A 126 -4.20 12.02 -8.61
N ILE A 127 -3.86 11.57 -7.42
CA ILE A 127 -3.81 10.15 -7.08
C ILE A 127 -5.11 9.66 -6.42
N ALA A 128 -5.37 8.37 -6.56
CA ALA A 128 -6.60 7.71 -6.15
C ALA A 128 -6.86 7.79 -4.65
N ASP A 129 -5.83 7.60 -3.81
CA ASP A 129 -5.97 7.62 -2.36
C ASP A 129 -6.41 9.00 -1.78
N LEU A 130 -6.21 10.08 -2.54
CA LEU A 130 -6.69 11.42 -2.19
C LEU A 130 -8.16 11.66 -2.59
N GLN A 131 -8.80 10.73 -3.27
CA GLN A 131 -10.23 10.79 -3.63
C GLN A 131 -11.12 10.10 -2.60
N LEU A 132 -10.54 9.50 -1.57
CA LEU A 132 -11.31 8.89 -0.49
C LEU A 132 -12.07 9.98 0.29
N SER A 133 -13.36 9.77 0.46
CA SER A 133 -14.29 10.70 1.12
C SER A 133 -15.11 10.00 2.17
N VAL A 134 -15.88 10.74 2.95
CA VAL A 134 -16.82 10.18 3.94
C VAL A 134 -17.88 9.29 3.31
N ASP A 135 -18.25 9.56 2.05
CA ASP A 135 -19.24 8.76 1.33
C ASP A 135 -18.74 7.34 0.98
N ASP A 136 -17.43 7.13 1.06
CA ASP A 136 -16.80 5.82 0.82
C ASP A 136 -16.78 4.96 2.10
N ILE A 137 -17.15 5.52 3.25
CA ILE A 137 -17.07 4.85 4.54
C ILE A 137 -18.41 4.20 4.88
N ASP A 138 -18.37 2.91 5.09
CA ASP A 138 -19.48 2.12 5.62
C ASP A 138 -19.27 1.96 7.13
N GLU A 139 -20.07 2.66 7.93
CA GLU A 139 -19.94 2.65 9.41
C GLU A 139 -20.40 1.32 10.03
N GLU A 140 -21.14 0.50 9.28
CA GLU A 140 -21.61 -0.81 9.75
C GLU A 140 -20.61 -1.94 9.47
N TYR A 141 -19.61 -1.68 8.62
CA TYR A 141 -18.53 -2.62 8.26
C TYR A 141 -17.57 -2.80 9.46
#